data_5ca66c0eaebd7599ff9c22aa5be5e0f6
#
_entry.id   5ca66c0eaebd7599ff9c22aa5be5e0f6
#
_cell.length_a   1.000
_cell.length_b   1.000
_cell.length_c   1.000
_cell.angle_alpha   90.00
_cell.angle_beta   90.00
_cell.angle_gamma   90.00
#
_symmetry.space_group_name_H-M   'P 1'
#
loop_
_entity.id
_entity.type
_entity.pdbx_description
1 polymer ?
#
loop_
_entity_poly.entity_id
_entity_poly.type
_entity_poly.pdbx_seq_one_letter_code
_entity_poly.pdbx_strand_id
1 'polypeptide(L)'
;LYHSTSVAFGDWYVAFTKPILTGTDEAAKAETRATTAWVLAQTAHLLHPIMPFVTEVLWKEWTGGREGLLMQGAWPNYAFALDNDAVAELDWVVTLIAKIREVRAEMNIPGAAELPAYIVAHAKQQSWIGGHLDQITRLARLKSVAFTPPATRMIQIGVGGAEVFLDAAGAVDLGQEKARLAKEAAPNDAQPPRAQRK
;
A
#
# COMPACT_ATOMS: atom_id res chain seq x y z
N LEU A 1 -3.60 8.68 15.28
CA LEU A 1 -3.16 7.40 15.83
C LEU A 1 -3.72 6.23 15.01
N TYR A 2 -5.07 6.09 14.86
CA TYR A 2 -5.67 5.01 14.06
C TYR A 2 -5.10 4.91 12.64
N HIS A 3 -5.05 6.02 11.90
CA HIS A 3 -4.49 6.03 10.54
C HIS A 3 -3.01 5.63 10.52
N SER A 4 -2.22 6.10 11.48
CA SER A 4 -0.79 5.78 11.56
C SER A 4 -0.55 4.30 11.88
N THR A 5 -1.34 3.71 12.77
CA THR A 5 -1.14 2.31 13.18
C THR A 5 -1.76 1.31 12.23
N SER A 6 -2.97 1.56 11.70
CA SER A 6 -3.66 0.62 10.82
C SER A 6 -3.18 0.76 9.37
N VAL A 7 -3.17 1.99 8.82
CA VAL A 7 -2.87 2.19 7.41
C VAL A 7 -1.37 2.28 7.17
N ALA A 8 -0.70 3.29 7.75
CA ALA A 8 0.71 3.49 7.44
C ALA A 8 1.59 2.34 7.91
N PHE A 9 1.42 1.89 9.15
CA PHE A 9 2.20 0.79 9.70
C PHE A 9 1.66 -0.59 9.26
N GLY A 10 0.37 -0.88 9.52
CA GLY A 10 -0.22 -2.21 9.28
C GLY A 10 -0.27 -2.59 7.80
N ASP A 11 -0.87 -1.73 6.97
CA ASP A 11 -1.10 -2.06 5.57
C ASP A 11 0.15 -1.87 4.70
N TRP A 12 0.95 -0.82 4.97
CA TRP A 12 2.09 -0.47 4.12
C TRP A 12 3.42 -0.92 4.70
N TYR A 13 3.82 -0.44 5.88
CA TYR A 13 5.15 -0.77 6.41
C TYR A 13 5.37 -2.27 6.54
N VAL A 14 4.42 -3.00 7.13
CA VAL A 14 4.51 -4.47 7.27
C VAL A 14 4.58 -5.15 5.90
N ALA A 15 3.86 -4.65 4.88
CA ALA A 15 3.93 -5.20 3.53
C ALA A 15 5.28 -4.96 2.87
N PHE A 16 5.88 -3.78 3.05
CA PHE A 16 7.21 -3.44 2.55
C PHE A 16 8.34 -4.23 3.23
N THR A 17 8.20 -4.54 4.50
CA THR A 17 9.25 -5.25 5.27
C THR A 17 9.27 -6.75 5.00
N LYS A 18 8.18 -7.37 4.55
CA LYS A 18 8.12 -8.81 4.27
C LYS A 18 9.25 -9.33 3.37
N PRO A 19 9.55 -8.73 2.21
CA PRO A 19 10.65 -9.17 1.36
C PRO A 19 12.01 -9.08 2.06
N ILE A 20 12.23 -8.02 2.83
CA ILE A 20 13.49 -7.80 3.58
C ILE A 20 13.66 -8.91 4.62
N LEU A 21 12.62 -9.18 5.42
CA LEU A 21 12.66 -10.19 6.47
C LEU A 21 12.81 -11.62 5.95
N THR A 22 12.38 -11.89 4.72
CA THR A 22 12.54 -13.20 4.06
C THR A 22 13.77 -13.27 3.15
N GLY A 23 14.45 -12.15 2.95
CA GLY A 23 15.68 -12.07 2.13
C GLY A 23 16.89 -12.73 2.77
N THR A 24 18.07 -12.46 2.25
CA THR A 24 19.35 -13.03 2.73
C THR A 24 20.23 -12.01 3.44
N ASP A 25 19.90 -10.73 3.39
CA ASP A 25 20.66 -9.65 4.02
C ASP A 25 20.33 -9.56 5.52
N GLU A 26 21.23 -10.10 6.35
CA GLU A 26 21.03 -10.11 7.80
C GLU A 26 21.15 -8.73 8.44
N ALA A 27 21.90 -7.80 7.84
CA ALA A 27 21.99 -6.42 8.34
C ALA A 27 20.67 -5.69 8.14
N ALA A 28 20.09 -5.74 6.93
CA ALA A 28 18.78 -5.17 6.63
C ALA A 28 17.65 -5.79 7.48
N LYS A 29 17.71 -7.11 7.74
CA LYS A 29 16.77 -7.77 8.65
C LYS A 29 16.88 -7.27 10.08
N ALA A 30 18.10 -7.11 10.60
CA ALA A 30 18.33 -6.65 11.96
C ALA A 30 17.82 -5.22 12.14
N GLU A 31 18.11 -4.33 11.19
CA GLU A 31 17.61 -2.95 11.17
C GLU A 31 16.09 -2.91 11.11
N THR A 32 15.48 -3.68 10.19
CA THR A 32 14.02 -3.76 10.05
C THR A 32 13.35 -4.26 11.32
N ARG A 33 13.91 -5.29 11.98
CA ARG A 33 13.39 -5.79 13.26
C ARG A 33 13.50 -4.75 14.36
N ALA A 34 14.63 -4.06 14.46
CA ALA A 34 14.84 -3.02 15.46
C ALA A 34 13.87 -1.85 15.26
N THR A 35 13.72 -1.37 14.04
CA THR A 35 12.76 -0.31 13.70
C THR A 35 11.31 -0.74 13.98
N THR A 36 10.94 -1.95 13.59
CA THR A 36 9.60 -2.50 13.87
C THR A 36 9.32 -2.58 15.37
N ALA A 37 10.26 -3.12 16.14
CA ALA A 37 10.14 -3.24 17.59
C ALA A 37 10.01 -1.85 18.26
N TRP A 38 10.81 -0.88 17.81
CA TRP A 38 10.74 0.48 18.30
C TRP A 38 9.37 1.11 18.00
N VAL A 39 8.86 1.03 16.76
CA VAL A 39 7.54 1.57 16.38
C VAL A 39 6.41 0.93 17.19
N LEU A 40 6.46 -0.40 17.40
CA LEU A 40 5.47 -1.10 18.21
C LEU A 40 5.51 -0.65 19.66
N ALA A 41 6.69 -0.49 20.24
CA ALA A 41 6.86 0.02 21.62
C ALA A 41 6.27 1.42 21.77
N GLN A 42 6.56 2.34 20.84
CA GLN A 42 6.00 3.70 20.85
C GLN A 42 4.48 3.68 20.67
N THR A 43 3.98 2.83 19.80
CA THR A 43 2.54 2.65 19.59
C THR A 43 1.85 2.16 20.86
N ALA A 44 2.45 1.21 21.58
CA ALA A 44 1.94 0.73 22.85
C ALA A 44 1.83 1.85 23.90
N HIS A 45 2.86 2.67 24.04
CA HIS A 45 2.83 3.83 24.95
C HIS A 45 1.71 4.82 24.57
N LEU A 46 1.57 5.15 23.29
CA LEU A 46 0.55 6.10 22.83
C LEU A 46 -0.88 5.56 22.97
N LEU A 47 -1.07 4.25 22.86
CA LEU A 47 -2.36 3.59 23.02
C LEU A 47 -2.71 3.27 24.48
N HIS A 48 -1.72 3.22 25.36
CA HIS A 48 -1.90 2.79 26.74
C HIS A 48 -3.00 3.54 27.53
N PRO A 49 -3.14 4.87 27.40
CA PRO A 49 -4.23 5.60 28.08
C PRO A 49 -5.65 5.18 27.66
N ILE A 50 -5.78 4.59 26.45
CA ILE A 50 -7.07 4.20 25.86
C ILE A 50 -7.31 2.70 26.06
N MET A 51 -6.27 1.89 25.95
CA MET A 51 -6.32 0.42 26.00
C MET A 51 -5.28 -0.15 26.98
N PRO A 52 -5.36 0.16 28.29
CA PRO A 52 -4.28 -0.16 29.24
C PRO A 52 -4.02 -1.67 29.36
N PHE A 53 -5.05 -2.49 29.37
CA PHE A 53 -4.87 -3.92 29.60
C PHE A 53 -4.16 -4.64 28.45
N VAL A 54 -4.57 -4.40 27.21
CA VAL A 54 -3.98 -5.06 26.04
C VAL A 54 -2.55 -4.58 25.80
N THR A 55 -2.30 -3.28 25.97
CA THR A 55 -0.95 -2.74 25.77
C THR A 55 0.02 -3.21 26.85
N GLU A 56 -0.43 -3.39 28.09
CA GLU A 56 0.38 -3.95 29.17
C GLU A 56 0.75 -5.42 28.89
N VAL A 57 -0.21 -6.22 28.42
CA VAL A 57 0.03 -7.62 28.06
C VAL A 57 1.05 -7.70 26.93
N LEU A 58 0.88 -6.92 25.87
CA LEU A 58 1.80 -6.88 24.73
C LEU A 58 3.20 -6.41 25.14
N TRP A 59 3.28 -5.38 25.99
CA TRP A 59 4.55 -4.89 26.53
C TRP A 59 5.31 -5.98 27.29
N LYS A 60 4.64 -6.69 28.16
CA LYS A 60 5.21 -7.81 28.92
C LYS A 60 5.71 -8.91 27.98
N GLU A 61 4.96 -9.27 26.95
CA GLU A 61 5.35 -10.25 25.95
C GLU A 61 6.62 -9.81 25.19
N TRP A 62 6.65 -8.57 24.68
CA TRP A 62 7.74 -8.07 23.87
C TRP A 62 9.04 -7.86 24.66
N THR A 63 8.94 -7.41 25.88
CA THR A 63 10.10 -7.17 26.75
C THR A 63 10.51 -8.41 27.54
N GLY A 64 9.72 -9.47 27.49
CA GLY A 64 9.90 -10.66 28.36
C GLY A 64 9.75 -10.32 29.85
N GLY A 65 8.99 -9.26 30.17
CA GLY A 65 8.75 -8.79 31.53
C GLY A 65 9.95 -8.11 32.20
N ARG A 66 11.02 -7.81 31.44
CA ARG A 66 12.27 -7.24 31.99
C ARG A 66 12.21 -5.72 32.25
N GLU A 67 11.30 -5.02 31.57
CA GLU A 67 11.24 -3.55 31.61
C GLU A 67 10.15 -3.00 32.56
N GLY A 68 9.58 -3.84 33.42
CA GLY A 68 8.53 -3.44 34.35
C GLY A 68 7.19 -3.19 33.65
N LEU A 69 6.33 -2.39 34.28
CA LEU A 69 5.01 -2.07 33.75
C LEU A 69 5.08 -0.90 32.76
N LEU A 70 4.37 -1.00 31.64
CA LEU A 70 4.28 0.05 30.64
C LEU A 70 3.74 1.37 31.25
N MET A 71 2.77 1.29 32.16
CA MET A 71 2.19 2.44 32.86
C MET A 71 3.20 3.25 33.66
N GLN A 72 4.34 2.69 34.02
CA GLN A 72 5.43 3.37 34.74
C GLN A 72 6.48 3.98 33.80
N GLY A 73 6.38 3.67 32.50
CA GLY A 73 7.28 4.20 31.48
C GLY A 73 7.08 5.70 31.26
N ALA A 74 8.15 6.37 30.83
CA ALA A 74 8.08 7.76 30.43
C ALA A 74 7.24 7.92 29.17
N TRP A 75 6.46 9.02 29.11
CA TRP A 75 5.73 9.36 27.88
C TRP A 75 6.68 9.59 26.72
N PRO A 76 6.40 9.04 25.53
CA PRO A 76 7.26 9.19 24.38
C PRO A 76 7.51 10.65 24.02
N ASN A 77 8.77 11.01 23.91
CA ASN A 77 9.21 12.34 23.44
C ASN A 77 10.20 12.14 22.29
N TYR A 78 9.81 12.58 21.11
CA TYR A 78 10.60 12.36 19.89
C TYR A 78 11.28 13.64 19.44
N ALA A 79 12.56 13.56 19.18
CA ALA A 79 13.35 14.60 18.55
C ALA A 79 14.04 14.04 17.30
N PHE A 80 13.26 13.82 16.23
CA PHE A 80 13.85 13.45 14.95
C PHE A 80 13.80 14.62 13.97
N ALA A 81 14.84 14.72 13.15
CA ALA A 81 14.74 15.44 11.90
C ALA A 81 13.95 14.56 10.90
N LEU A 82 12.83 15.09 10.39
CA LEU A 82 12.09 14.43 9.32
C LEU A 82 12.90 14.54 8.02
N ASP A 83 13.17 13.40 7.40
CA ASP A 83 13.64 13.35 6.03
C ASP A 83 12.45 13.51 5.07
N ASN A 84 12.19 14.75 4.65
CA ASN A 84 11.07 15.06 3.76
C ASN A 84 11.23 14.45 2.38
N ASP A 85 12.46 14.20 1.91
CA ASP A 85 12.69 13.55 0.61
C ASP A 85 12.32 12.06 0.69
N ALA A 86 12.71 11.37 1.76
CA ALA A 86 12.32 9.97 1.99
C ALA A 86 10.80 9.83 2.17
N VAL A 87 10.14 10.77 2.87
CA VAL A 87 8.68 10.78 3.01
C VAL A 87 8.02 10.95 1.63
N ALA A 88 8.47 11.92 0.84
CA ALA A 88 7.90 12.15 -0.50
C ALA A 88 8.11 10.95 -1.45
N GLU A 89 9.26 10.28 -1.35
CA GLU A 89 9.56 9.06 -2.10
C GLU A 89 8.58 7.93 -1.76
N LEU A 90 8.45 7.61 -0.47
CA LEU A 90 7.57 6.53 -0.02
C LEU A 90 6.11 6.82 -0.29
N ASP A 91 5.63 8.04 -0.06
CA ASP A 91 4.26 8.45 -0.36
C ASP A 91 3.94 8.30 -1.86
N TRP A 92 4.89 8.66 -2.71
CA TRP A 92 4.74 8.49 -4.15
C TRP A 92 4.67 7.01 -4.55
N VAL A 93 5.55 6.16 -3.99
CA VAL A 93 5.56 4.71 -4.25
C VAL A 93 4.28 4.05 -3.75
N VAL A 94 3.81 4.41 -2.57
CA VAL A 94 2.52 3.95 -2.01
C VAL A 94 1.36 4.33 -2.93
N THR A 95 1.34 5.59 -3.39
CA THR A 95 0.32 6.10 -4.31
C THR A 95 0.34 5.35 -5.63
N LEU A 96 1.52 5.07 -6.18
CA LEU A 96 1.69 4.27 -7.39
C LEU A 96 1.08 2.88 -7.25
N ILE A 97 1.43 2.17 -6.18
CA ILE A 97 0.91 0.82 -5.92
C ILE A 97 -0.61 0.85 -5.71
N ALA A 98 -1.11 1.82 -4.94
CA ALA A 98 -2.54 1.97 -4.66
C ALA A 98 -3.33 2.21 -5.96
N LYS A 99 -2.87 3.10 -6.82
CA LYS A 99 -3.52 3.40 -8.11
C LYS A 99 -3.53 2.20 -9.06
N ILE A 100 -2.45 1.45 -9.13
CA ILE A 100 -2.42 0.22 -9.92
C ILE A 100 -3.44 -0.80 -9.38
N ARG A 101 -3.53 -0.96 -8.05
CA ARG A 101 -4.51 -1.86 -7.42
C ARG A 101 -5.95 -1.41 -7.65
N GLU A 102 -6.22 -0.12 -7.56
CA GLU A 102 -7.53 0.49 -7.83
C GLU A 102 -8.01 0.15 -9.25
N VAL A 103 -7.20 0.43 -10.25
CA VAL A 103 -7.52 0.12 -11.66
C VAL A 103 -7.66 -1.38 -11.91
N ARG A 104 -6.83 -2.21 -11.28
CA ARG A 104 -6.99 -3.67 -11.36
C ARG A 104 -8.34 -4.14 -10.79
N ALA A 105 -8.80 -3.53 -9.70
CA ALA A 105 -10.11 -3.82 -9.11
C ALA A 105 -11.26 -3.33 -10.00
N GLU A 106 -11.17 -2.11 -10.53
CA GLU A 106 -12.16 -1.55 -11.45
C GLU A 106 -12.34 -2.37 -12.72
N MET A 107 -11.23 -2.91 -13.25
CA MET A 107 -11.22 -3.75 -14.45
C MET A 107 -11.47 -5.24 -14.15
N ASN A 108 -11.81 -5.60 -12.91
CA ASN A 108 -12.02 -6.97 -12.46
C ASN A 108 -10.88 -7.94 -12.83
N ILE A 109 -9.64 -7.45 -12.81
CA ILE A 109 -8.46 -8.28 -13.09
C ILE A 109 -8.25 -9.26 -11.93
N PRO A 110 -8.16 -10.58 -12.19
CA PRO A 110 -7.96 -11.57 -11.15
C PRO A 110 -6.75 -11.24 -10.27
N GLY A 111 -6.89 -11.39 -8.95
CA GLY A 111 -5.82 -11.05 -7.99
C GLY A 111 -4.53 -11.86 -8.19
N ALA A 112 -4.63 -13.06 -8.77
CA ALA A 112 -3.48 -13.91 -9.09
C ALA A 112 -2.77 -13.52 -10.40
N ALA A 113 -3.41 -12.75 -11.29
CA ALA A 113 -2.82 -12.38 -12.58
C ALA A 113 -1.71 -11.35 -12.39
N GLU A 114 -0.55 -11.62 -12.97
CA GLU A 114 0.58 -10.70 -13.02
C GLU A 114 0.64 -10.04 -14.39
N LEU A 115 0.68 -8.70 -14.42
CA LEU A 115 0.63 -7.92 -15.63
C LEU A 115 1.98 -7.26 -15.92
N PRO A 116 2.41 -7.18 -17.20
CA PRO A 116 3.49 -6.29 -17.59
C PRO A 116 3.06 -4.83 -17.41
N ALA A 117 3.97 -4.00 -16.90
CA ALA A 117 3.76 -2.56 -16.77
C ALA A 117 4.86 -1.79 -17.50
N TYR A 118 4.47 -0.67 -18.10
CA TYR A 118 5.38 0.28 -18.71
C TYR A 118 5.20 1.62 -18.02
N ILE A 119 6.28 2.22 -17.54
CA ILE A 119 6.22 3.45 -16.76
C ILE A 119 7.05 4.52 -17.43
N VAL A 120 6.39 5.60 -17.83
CA VAL A 120 7.03 6.81 -18.35
C VAL A 120 7.06 7.83 -17.23
N ALA A 121 8.25 8.17 -16.75
CA ALA A 121 8.43 9.04 -15.59
C ALA A 121 9.71 9.87 -15.73
N HIS A 122 9.79 10.97 -14.98
CA HIS A 122 11.01 11.77 -14.89
C HIS A 122 12.13 11.02 -14.14
N ALA A 123 13.36 11.46 -14.30
CA ALA A 123 14.55 10.82 -13.71
C ALA A 123 14.44 10.58 -12.18
N LYS A 124 13.84 11.52 -11.43
CA LYS A 124 13.63 11.40 -9.99
C LYS A 124 12.72 10.20 -9.66
N GLN A 125 11.58 10.08 -10.32
CA GLN A 125 10.65 8.96 -10.10
C GLN A 125 11.23 7.63 -10.61
N GLN A 126 12.00 7.62 -11.69
CA GLN A 126 12.69 6.43 -12.16
C GLN A 126 13.68 5.90 -11.10
N SER A 127 14.41 6.79 -10.43
CA SER A 127 15.30 6.44 -9.32
C SER A 127 14.51 5.81 -8.16
N TRP A 128 13.37 6.40 -7.78
CA TRP A 128 12.49 5.87 -6.74
C TRP A 128 11.95 4.47 -7.08
N ILE A 129 11.49 4.29 -8.33
CA ILE A 129 11.04 2.97 -8.80
C ILE A 129 12.19 1.96 -8.73
N GLY A 130 13.40 2.35 -9.14
CA GLY A 130 14.58 1.49 -9.08
C GLY A 130 14.92 1.03 -7.66
N GLY A 131 14.83 1.94 -6.67
CA GLY A 131 15.06 1.63 -5.26
C GLY A 131 14.00 0.69 -4.63
N HIS A 132 12.78 0.71 -5.17
CA HIS A 132 11.64 -0.05 -4.63
C HIS A 132 11.03 -1.04 -5.62
N LEU A 133 11.79 -1.47 -6.63
CA LEU A 133 11.28 -2.29 -7.73
C LEU A 133 10.64 -3.59 -7.26
N ASP A 134 11.29 -4.30 -6.34
CA ASP A 134 10.80 -5.57 -5.79
C ASP A 134 9.48 -5.40 -5.04
N GLN A 135 9.38 -4.34 -4.23
CA GLN A 135 8.16 -4.02 -3.48
C GLN A 135 7.02 -3.65 -4.43
N ILE A 136 7.29 -2.77 -5.42
CA ILE A 136 6.31 -2.35 -6.42
C ILE A 136 5.81 -3.55 -7.21
N THR A 137 6.72 -4.36 -7.75
CA THR A 137 6.38 -5.54 -8.54
C THR A 137 5.52 -6.52 -7.75
N ARG A 138 5.92 -6.82 -6.53
CA ARG A 138 5.23 -7.77 -5.66
C ARG A 138 3.87 -7.23 -5.20
N LEU A 139 3.82 -5.98 -4.73
CA LEU A 139 2.61 -5.41 -4.12
C LEU A 139 1.56 -5.00 -5.15
N ALA A 140 1.98 -4.57 -6.34
CA ALA A 140 1.07 -4.26 -7.45
C ALA A 140 0.77 -5.48 -8.34
N ARG A 141 1.37 -6.66 -8.05
CA ARG A 141 1.22 -7.87 -8.87
C ARG A 141 1.62 -7.63 -10.32
N LEU A 142 2.82 -7.12 -10.51
CA LEU A 142 3.39 -6.89 -11.84
C LEU A 142 4.34 -8.03 -12.21
N LYS A 143 4.30 -8.46 -13.47
CA LYS A 143 5.21 -9.45 -14.04
C LYS A 143 6.57 -8.83 -14.37
N SER A 144 6.55 -7.61 -14.89
CA SER A 144 7.73 -6.85 -15.29
C SER A 144 7.42 -5.36 -15.29
N VAL A 145 8.44 -4.54 -15.09
CA VAL A 145 8.38 -3.08 -15.24
C VAL A 145 9.39 -2.65 -16.29
N ALA A 146 8.96 -1.91 -17.29
CA ALA A 146 9.80 -1.32 -18.33
C ALA A 146 9.63 0.21 -18.35
N PHE A 147 10.70 0.94 -18.65
CA PHE A 147 10.69 2.41 -18.69
C PHE A 147 10.57 2.96 -20.12
N THR A 148 9.92 2.20 -20.98
CA THR A 148 9.69 2.59 -22.38
C THR A 148 8.20 2.79 -22.63
N PRO A 149 7.80 3.77 -23.46
CA PRO A 149 6.40 3.90 -23.82
C PRO A 149 5.92 2.65 -24.58
N PRO A 150 4.68 2.19 -24.34
CA PRO A 150 4.16 1.01 -25.02
C PRO A 150 3.87 1.29 -26.49
N ALA A 151 4.06 0.27 -27.32
CA ALA A 151 3.75 0.34 -28.75
C ALA A 151 2.25 0.13 -29.07
N THR A 152 1.47 -0.37 -28.13
CA THR A 152 0.05 -0.73 -28.28
C THR A 152 -0.83 0.00 -27.26
N ARG A 153 -2.14 0.02 -27.54
CA ARG A 153 -3.12 0.60 -26.60
C ARG A 153 -3.22 -0.23 -25.34
N MET A 154 -2.92 0.39 -24.19
CA MET A 154 -2.94 -0.24 -22.86
C MET A 154 -3.80 0.60 -21.91
N ILE A 155 -4.06 0.07 -20.70
CA ILE A 155 -4.72 0.82 -19.65
C ILE A 155 -3.74 1.87 -19.13
N GLN A 156 -4.09 3.15 -19.26
CA GLN A 156 -3.25 4.26 -18.84
C GLN A 156 -3.68 4.79 -17.47
N ILE A 157 -2.71 5.00 -16.59
CA ILE A 157 -2.90 5.49 -15.21
C ILE A 157 -1.95 6.65 -14.99
N GLY A 158 -2.45 7.82 -14.62
CA GLY A 158 -1.63 8.96 -14.21
C GLY A 158 -1.32 8.92 -12.72
N VAL A 159 -0.04 9.02 -12.33
CA VAL A 159 0.40 9.04 -10.94
C VAL A 159 1.49 10.06 -10.74
N GLY A 160 1.18 11.18 -10.08
CA GLY A 160 2.18 12.12 -9.57
C GLY A 160 3.28 12.55 -10.57
N GLY A 161 2.89 12.84 -11.82
CA GLY A 161 3.82 13.22 -12.90
C GLY A 161 4.44 12.03 -13.66
N ALA A 162 4.00 10.81 -13.39
CA ALA A 162 4.32 9.62 -14.18
C ALA A 162 3.08 9.06 -14.87
N GLU A 163 3.28 8.40 -16.00
CA GLU A 163 2.27 7.64 -16.71
C GLU A 163 2.60 6.16 -16.64
N VAL A 164 1.65 5.36 -16.16
CA VAL A 164 1.75 3.91 -16.06
C VAL A 164 0.82 3.28 -17.07
N PHE A 165 1.32 2.34 -17.83
CA PHE A 165 0.55 1.58 -18.80
C PHE A 165 0.56 0.11 -18.38
N LEU A 166 -0.63 -0.48 -18.22
CA LEU A 166 -0.78 -1.89 -17.88
C LEU A 166 -1.25 -2.67 -19.09
N ASP A 167 -0.55 -3.76 -19.39
CA ASP A 167 -0.97 -4.71 -20.42
C ASP A 167 -1.91 -5.75 -19.82
N ALA A 168 -3.20 -5.56 -20.02
CA ALA A 168 -4.24 -6.48 -19.55
C ALA A 168 -4.80 -7.38 -20.67
N ALA A 169 -4.19 -7.39 -21.86
CA ALA A 169 -4.73 -8.09 -23.04
C ALA A 169 -4.95 -9.60 -22.84
N GLY A 170 -4.19 -10.23 -21.92
CA GLY A 170 -4.35 -11.65 -21.58
C GLY A 170 -5.13 -11.95 -20.28
N ALA A 171 -5.51 -10.92 -19.53
CA ALA A 171 -6.09 -11.06 -18.19
C ALA A 171 -7.56 -10.61 -18.10
N VAL A 172 -8.04 -9.86 -19.07
CA VAL A 172 -9.40 -9.32 -19.12
C VAL A 172 -10.10 -9.83 -20.37
N ASP A 173 -11.26 -10.46 -20.21
CA ASP A 173 -12.18 -10.69 -21.31
C ASP A 173 -12.87 -9.38 -21.66
N LEU A 174 -12.31 -8.67 -22.65
CA LEU A 174 -12.81 -7.38 -23.13
C LEU A 174 -14.26 -7.46 -23.62
N GLY A 175 -14.74 -8.66 -24.01
CA GLY A 175 -16.12 -8.89 -24.42
C GLY A 175 -17.08 -8.84 -23.23
N GLN A 176 -16.74 -9.53 -22.16
CA GLN A 176 -17.52 -9.53 -20.92
C GLN A 176 -17.52 -8.15 -20.25
N GLU A 177 -16.38 -7.47 -20.22
CA GLU A 177 -16.27 -6.14 -19.58
C GLU A 177 -17.04 -5.07 -20.36
N LYS A 178 -17.00 -5.08 -21.69
CA LYS A 178 -17.85 -4.22 -22.51
C LYS A 178 -19.34 -4.47 -22.27
N ALA A 179 -19.75 -5.73 -22.13
CA ALA A 179 -21.14 -6.08 -21.85
C ALA A 179 -21.57 -5.62 -20.43
N ARG A 180 -20.66 -5.69 -19.44
CA ARG A 180 -20.89 -5.19 -18.07
C ARG A 180 -21.07 -3.69 -18.06
N LEU A 181 -20.16 -2.95 -18.67
CA LEU A 181 -20.20 -1.48 -18.76
C LEU A 181 -21.41 -0.99 -19.56
N ALA A 182 -21.80 -1.69 -20.62
CA ALA A 182 -23.02 -1.37 -21.36
C ALA A 182 -24.28 -1.58 -20.50
N LYS A 183 -24.27 -2.56 -19.61
CA LYS A 183 -25.39 -2.83 -18.69
C LYS A 183 -25.45 -1.81 -17.55
N GLU A 184 -24.32 -1.33 -17.05
CA GLU A 184 -24.24 -0.25 -16.06
C GLU A 184 -24.57 1.12 -16.64
N ALA A 185 -24.21 1.36 -17.91
CA ALA A 185 -24.51 2.61 -18.63
C ALA A 185 -25.96 2.67 -19.14
N ALA A 186 -26.70 1.55 -19.14
CA ALA A 186 -28.11 1.56 -19.49
C ALA A 186 -28.88 2.33 -18.41
N PRO A 187 -29.68 3.39 -18.77
CA PRO A 187 -30.44 4.14 -17.79
C PRO A 187 -31.38 3.20 -17.04
N ASN A 188 -31.46 3.37 -15.72
CA ASN A 188 -32.33 2.58 -14.84
C ASN A 188 -33.79 3.07 -15.00
N ASP A 189 -34.39 2.84 -16.16
CA ASP A 189 -35.79 3.25 -16.51
C ASP A 189 -36.86 2.40 -15.78
N ALA A 190 -36.47 1.57 -14.82
CA ALA A 190 -37.37 0.71 -14.06
C ALA A 190 -37.70 1.27 -12.66
N GLN A 191 -37.85 2.59 -12.50
CA GLN A 191 -38.45 3.14 -11.28
C GLN A 191 -39.92 3.44 -11.57
N PRO A 192 -40.87 2.58 -11.08
CA PRO A 192 -42.31 2.87 -11.24
C PRO A 192 -42.66 4.19 -10.55
N PRO A 193 -43.57 5.02 -11.11
CA PRO A 193 -43.93 6.29 -10.53
C PRO A 193 -44.50 6.10 -9.13
N ARG A 194 -43.92 6.83 -8.16
CA ARG A 194 -44.45 6.86 -6.79
C ARG A 194 -45.94 7.29 -6.84
N ALA A 195 -46.83 6.39 -6.48
CA ALA A 195 -48.22 6.66 -6.31
C ALA A 195 -48.39 7.79 -5.27
N GLN A 196 -48.87 8.96 -5.71
CA GLN A 196 -49.32 10.01 -4.81
C GLN A 196 -50.57 9.52 -4.08
N ARG A 197 -50.43 9.22 -2.79
CA ARG A 197 -51.59 9.07 -1.91
C ARG A 197 -52.18 10.44 -1.64
N LYS A 198 -53.45 10.61 -2.08
CA LYS A 198 -54.36 11.68 -1.63
C LYS A 198 -54.76 11.46 -0.19
#